data_6a3cae3e1e719a5905852d103837a17f
#
_entry.id   6a3cae3e1e719a5905852d103837a17f
#
_cell.length_a   1.000
_cell.length_b   1.000
_cell.length_c   1.000
_cell.angle_alpha   90.00
_cell.angle_beta   90.00
_cell.angle_gamma   90.00
#
_symmetry.space_group_name_H-M   'P 1'
#
loop_
_entity.id
_entity.type
_entity.pdbx_description
1 polymer ?
#
loop_
_entity_poly.entity_id
_entity_poly.type
_entity_poly.pdbx_seq_one_letter_code
_entity_poly.pdbx_strand_id
1 'polypeptide(L)'
;TPSNSSAASDVYKRQIHQFLFLERAEGYGQEIMKNYDFDSKDCMWIFSHTGINAVNIDMALEAKKRGMKVIVYGSASETGDKASRHSSGKNLFQLADIVVDSCVPLVDASVPLKNHFDKVGPLSTLSFVTMVWMTITTVAEILADRGVHLYIHPSHNVPGDTTAHERLDAAIAEYQRKVKCL
;
A
#
# COMPACT_ATOMS: atom_id res chain seq x y z
N THR A 1 29.05 -29.88 -6.69
CA THR A 1 27.75 -29.23 -6.97
C THR A 1 27.59 -28.04 -6.07
N PRO A 2 27.48 -26.81 -6.59
CA PRO A 2 27.14 -25.65 -5.76
C PRO A 2 25.82 -25.92 -5.06
N SER A 3 25.77 -25.73 -3.76
CA SER A 3 24.53 -25.95 -3.02
C SER A 3 23.45 -24.98 -3.53
N ASN A 4 22.22 -25.45 -3.72
CA ASN A 4 21.07 -24.63 -4.13
C ASN A 4 20.86 -23.37 -3.25
N SER A 5 21.48 -23.32 -2.07
CA SER A 5 21.46 -22.17 -1.16
C SER A 5 22.24 -20.96 -1.68
N SER A 6 23.31 -21.14 -2.46
CA SER A 6 24.07 -20.01 -3.02
C SER A 6 23.31 -19.31 -4.17
N ALA A 7 22.68 -20.10 -5.05
CA ALA A 7 21.89 -19.54 -6.15
C ALA A 7 20.67 -18.77 -5.65
N ALA A 8 19.95 -19.29 -4.64
CA ALA A 8 18.83 -18.60 -4.02
C ALA A 8 19.26 -17.29 -3.35
N SER A 9 20.41 -17.28 -2.64
CA SER A 9 20.93 -16.06 -2.01
C SER A 9 21.39 -15.02 -3.03
N ASP A 10 21.93 -15.43 -4.17
CA ASP A 10 22.35 -14.52 -5.23
C ASP A 10 21.15 -13.90 -5.99
N VAL A 11 20.08 -14.65 -6.19
CA VAL A 11 18.81 -14.13 -6.72
C VAL A 11 18.23 -13.10 -5.77
N TYR A 12 18.22 -13.38 -4.46
CA TYR A 12 17.69 -12.46 -3.44
C TYR A 12 18.49 -11.15 -3.37
N LYS A 13 19.81 -11.20 -3.44
CA LYS A 13 20.69 -10.01 -3.46
C LYS A 13 20.43 -9.13 -4.68
N ARG A 14 20.21 -9.73 -5.85
CA ARG A 14 19.90 -8.99 -7.08
C ARG A 14 18.52 -8.34 -7.03
N GLN A 15 17.53 -8.98 -6.41
CA GLN A 15 16.17 -8.44 -6.27
C GLN A 15 16.14 -7.16 -5.41
N ILE A 16 16.94 -7.05 -4.35
CA ILE A 16 17.00 -5.84 -3.52
C ILE A 16 17.49 -4.64 -4.32
N HIS A 17 18.56 -4.79 -5.11
CA HIS A 17 19.05 -3.71 -5.98
C HIS A 17 18.03 -3.31 -7.04
N GLN A 18 17.34 -4.27 -7.64
CA GLN A 18 16.30 -4.02 -8.62
C GLN A 18 15.11 -3.28 -8.00
N PHE A 19 14.67 -3.69 -6.82
CA PHE A 19 13.59 -3.02 -6.09
C PHE A 19 13.93 -1.55 -5.79
N LEU A 20 15.11 -1.28 -5.23
CA LEU A 20 15.56 0.08 -4.94
C LEU A 20 15.72 0.95 -6.20
N PHE A 21 16.05 0.34 -7.33
CA PHE A 21 16.09 1.04 -8.62
C PHE A 21 14.68 1.39 -9.10
N LEU A 22 13.77 0.42 -9.12
CA LEU A 22 12.41 0.59 -9.63
C LEU A 22 11.61 1.60 -8.81
N GLU A 23 11.74 1.61 -7.48
CA GLU A 23 11.02 2.58 -6.64
C GLU A 23 11.43 4.04 -6.89
N ARG A 24 12.62 4.24 -7.51
CA ARG A 24 13.19 5.55 -7.83
C ARG A 24 13.08 5.90 -9.31
N ALA A 25 12.64 4.96 -10.15
CA ALA A 25 12.50 5.16 -11.58
C ALA A 25 11.28 6.03 -11.87
N GLU A 26 11.50 7.30 -12.19
CA GLU A 26 10.46 8.22 -12.62
C GLU A 26 9.84 7.76 -13.94
N GLY A 27 8.52 7.86 -14.08
CA GLY A 27 7.75 7.33 -15.20
C GLY A 27 7.27 5.89 -15.03
N TYR A 28 7.90 5.11 -14.14
CA TYR A 28 7.51 3.70 -13.95
C TYR A 28 6.11 3.55 -13.34
N GLY A 29 5.73 4.42 -12.41
CA GLY A 29 4.37 4.44 -11.85
C GLY A 29 3.31 4.72 -12.91
N GLN A 30 3.61 5.55 -13.90
CA GLN A 30 2.71 5.83 -15.04
C GLN A 30 2.54 4.57 -15.92
N GLU A 31 3.61 3.80 -16.17
CA GLU A 31 3.51 2.54 -16.92
C GLU A 31 2.66 1.50 -16.18
N ILE A 32 2.81 1.39 -14.86
CA ILE A 32 1.96 0.52 -14.05
C ILE A 32 0.49 0.90 -14.21
N MET A 33 0.16 2.19 -14.14
CA MET A 33 -1.22 2.69 -14.22
C MET A 33 -1.90 2.42 -15.57
N LYS A 34 -1.15 2.20 -16.65
CA LYS A 34 -1.70 1.84 -17.96
C LYS A 34 -2.37 0.46 -17.99
N ASN A 35 -2.04 -0.41 -17.04
CA ASN A 35 -2.64 -1.74 -16.95
C ASN A 35 -4.03 -1.74 -16.30
N TYR A 36 -4.57 -0.57 -15.95
CA TYR A 36 -5.82 -0.45 -15.20
C TYR A 36 -6.72 0.62 -15.81
N ASP A 37 -8.02 0.32 -15.91
CA ASP A 37 -9.05 1.24 -16.35
C ASP A 37 -9.71 1.95 -15.15
N PHE A 38 -8.91 2.69 -14.39
CA PHE A 38 -9.39 3.49 -13.26
C PHE A 38 -10.01 4.81 -13.71
N ASP A 39 -11.05 5.24 -13.00
CA ASP A 39 -11.76 6.50 -13.25
C ASP A 39 -11.99 7.32 -11.95
N SER A 40 -12.71 8.43 -12.07
CA SER A 40 -12.98 9.36 -10.96
C SER A 40 -13.81 8.78 -9.80
N LYS A 41 -14.37 7.59 -9.95
CA LYS A 41 -15.12 6.87 -8.89
C LYS A 41 -14.21 6.00 -8.05
N ASP A 42 -12.98 5.76 -8.52
CA ASP A 42 -11.99 5.00 -7.79
C ASP A 42 -11.22 5.86 -6.80
N CYS A 43 -10.59 5.23 -5.84
CA CYS A 43 -9.74 5.86 -4.84
C CYS A 43 -8.38 5.17 -4.82
N MET A 44 -7.31 5.96 -4.89
CA MET A 44 -5.95 5.45 -4.81
C MET A 44 -5.45 5.50 -3.36
N TRP A 45 -5.14 4.34 -2.79
CA TRP A 45 -4.49 4.24 -1.48
C TRP A 45 -3.02 3.95 -1.65
N ILE A 46 -2.15 4.81 -1.13
CA ILE A 46 -0.70 4.69 -1.26
C ILE A 46 -0.07 4.61 0.13
N PHE A 47 0.75 3.59 0.34
CA PHE A 47 1.49 3.36 1.57
C PHE A 47 2.97 3.67 1.33
N SER A 48 3.48 4.70 1.98
CA SER A 48 4.86 5.12 1.82
C SER A 48 5.36 5.85 3.06
N HIS A 49 6.33 5.26 3.74
CA HIS A 49 6.89 5.82 4.97
C HIS A 49 7.35 7.27 4.80
N THR A 50 8.15 7.54 3.77
CA THR A 50 8.75 8.86 3.55
C THR A 50 8.04 9.72 2.52
N GLY A 51 7.20 9.15 1.66
CA GLY A 51 6.49 9.88 0.62
C GLY A 51 7.35 10.48 -0.50
N ILE A 52 8.64 10.12 -0.62
CA ILE A 52 9.58 10.79 -1.54
C ILE A 52 9.95 9.98 -2.79
N ASN A 53 9.59 8.70 -2.87
CA ASN A 53 9.99 7.83 -3.96
C ASN A 53 9.18 8.08 -5.23
N ALA A 54 9.87 8.11 -6.38
CA ALA A 54 9.32 8.59 -7.64
C ALA A 54 8.12 7.76 -8.14
N VAL A 55 8.16 6.44 -8.05
CA VAL A 55 7.06 5.58 -8.52
C VAL A 55 5.74 5.88 -7.84
N ASN A 56 5.76 6.13 -6.53
CA ASN A 56 4.55 6.45 -5.77
C ASN A 56 4.00 7.84 -6.14
N ILE A 57 4.89 8.77 -6.42
CA ILE A 57 4.53 10.13 -6.86
C ILE A 57 3.94 10.10 -8.26
N ASP A 58 4.52 9.33 -9.19
CA ASP A 58 3.94 9.07 -10.52
C ASP A 58 2.51 8.57 -10.42
N MET A 59 2.29 7.54 -9.58
CA MET A 59 0.96 6.94 -9.40
C MET A 59 -0.04 7.94 -8.83
N ALA A 60 0.37 8.76 -7.85
CA ALA A 60 -0.48 9.82 -7.29
C ALA A 60 -0.84 10.88 -8.33
N LEU A 61 0.14 11.33 -9.11
CA LEU A 61 -0.09 12.31 -10.18
C LEU A 61 -1.02 11.76 -11.25
N GLU A 62 -0.84 10.52 -11.66
CA GLU A 62 -1.69 9.87 -12.65
C GLU A 62 -3.12 9.64 -12.11
N ALA A 63 -3.27 9.22 -10.86
CA ALA A 63 -4.56 9.10 -10.21
C ALA A 63 -5.32 10.44 -10.20
N LYS A 64 -4.62 11.52 -9.87
CA LYS A 64 -5.23 12.87 -9.90
C LYS A 64 -5.63 13.31 -11.31
N LYS A 65 -4.85 12.99 -12.34
CA LYS A 65 -5.26 13.26 -13.75
C LYS A 65 -6.53 12.54 -14.13
N ARG A 66 -6.77 11.34 -13.59
CA ARG A 66 -8.00 10.55 -13.80
C ARG A 66 -9.15 10.96 -12.89
N GLY A 67 -8.97 12.01 -12.07
CA GLY A 67 -9.98 12.51 -11.15
C GLY A 67 -10.19 11.68 -9.89
N MET A 68 -9.33 10.69 -9.62
CA MET A 68 -9.39 9.84 -8.43
C MET A 68 -9.02 10.63 -7.17
N LYS A 69 -9.57 10.22 -6.03
CA LYS A 69 -9.09 10.66 -4.71
C LYS A 69 -7.84 9.88 -4.34
N VAL A 70 -6.87 10.58 -3.75
CA VAL A 70 -5.60 10.00 -3.30
C VAL A 70 -5.54 10.06 -1.78
N ILE A 71 -5.44 8.89 -1.15
CA ILE A 71 -5.25 8.73 0.29
C ILE A 71 -3.85 8.17 0.53
N VAL A 72 -3.07 8.86 1.36
CA VAL A 72 -1.69 8.47 1.65
C VAL A 72 -1.55 8.11 3.11
N TYR A 73 -1.00 6.93 3.36
CA TYR A 73 -0.57 6.46 4.66
C TYR A 73 0.95 6.57 4.74
N GLY A 74 1.46 7.35 5.67
CA GLY A 74 2.89 7.57 5.81
C GLY A 74 3.22 8.42 7.03
N SER A 75 4.49 8.70 7.25
CA SER A 75 4.94 9.51 8.38
C SER A 75 5.09 10.98 7.97
N ALA A 76 3.95 11.65 7.79
CA ALA A 76 3.93 13.03 7.30
C ALA A 76 4.55 14.01 8.29
N SER A 77 4.33 13.82 9.60
CA SER A 77 4.92 14.65 10.67
C SER A 77 6.45 14.59 10.72
N GLU A 78 7.02 13.44 10.35
CA GLU A 78 8.47 13.18 10.43
C GLU A 78 9.20 13.39 9.10
N THR A 79 8.48 13.30 8.00
CA THR A 79 9.09 13.25 6.66
C THR A 79 8.43 14.16 5.63
N GLY A 80 7.36 14.88 6.00
CA GLY A 80 6.57 15.68 5.06
C GLY A 80 7.34 16.85 4.42
N ASP A 81 8.42 17.32 5.04
CA ASP A 81 9.32 18.35 4.55
C ASP A 81 10.51 17.79 3.73
N LYS A 82 10.63 16.47 3.62
CA LYS A 82 11.74 15.85 2.87
C LYS A 82 11.65 16.17 1.37
N ALA A 83 12.81 16.45 0.79
CA ALA A 83 12.92 16.67 -0.64
C ALA A 83 12.45 15.45 -1.44
N SER A 84 11.62 15.73 -2.44
CA SER A 84 11.17 14.71 -3.39
C SER A 84 12.33 14.14 -4.22
N ARG A 85 12.23 12.87 -4.59
CA ARG A 85 13.09 12.22 -5.59
C ARG A 85 12.50 12.27 -7.00
N HIS A 86 11.40 12.99 -7.19
CA HIS A 86 10.69 13.13 -8.44
C HIS A 86 10.91 14.53 -9.02
N SER A 87 10.99 14.66 -10.34
CA SER A 87 11.24 15.92 -11.05
C SER A 87 10.19 17.00 -10.80
N SER A 88 8.97 16.63 -10.40
CA SER A 88 7.93 17.60 -10.02
C SER A 88 8.26 18.40 -8.76
N GLY A 89 9.28 18.00 -7.98
CA GLY A 89 9.62 18.59 -6.69
C GLY A 89 8.59 18.39 -5.57
N LYS A 90 7.45 17.74 -5.86
CA LYS A 90 6.40 17.46 -4.87
C LYS A 90 6.62 16.12 -4.20
N ASN A 91 6.40 16.04 -2.91
CA ASN A 91 6.29 14.76 -2.22
C ASN A 91 4.83 14.26 -2.21
N LEU A 92 4.66 13.02 -1.79
CA LEU A 92 3.38 12.33 -1.83
C LEU A 92 2.32 12.98 -0.93
N PHE A 93 2.72 13.49 0.24
CA PHE A 93 1.80 14.14 1.19
C PHE A 93 1.22 15.44 0.65
N GLN A 94 1.96 16.16 -0.20
CA GLN A 94 1.48 17.37 -0.88
C GLN A 94 0.49 17.06 -2.02
N LEU A 95 0.47 15.83 -2.53
CA LEU A 95 -0.44 15.39 -3.59
C LEU A 95 -1.71 14.74 -3.05
N ALA A 96 -1.69 14.29 -1.80
CA ALA A 96 -2.80 13.59 -1.18
C ALA A 96 -4.04 14.49 -0.97
N ASP A 97 -5.22 13.92 -1.16
CA ASP A 97 -6.48 14.53 -0.70
C ASP A 97 -6.69 14.26 0.80
N ILE A 98 -6.21 13.10 1.28
CA ILE A 98 -6.24 12.70 2.69
C ILE A 98 -4.88 12.10 3.06
N VAL A 99 -4.32 12.57 4.16
CA VAL A 99 -3.10 12.00 4.77
C VAL A 99 -3.47 11.33 6.08
N VAL A 100 -3.10 10.05 6.20
CA VAL A 100 -3.18 9.30 7.46
C VAL A 100 -1.77 9.18 8.00
N ASP A 101 -1.46 9.99 9.00
CA ASP A 101 -0.11 10.07 9.57
C ASP A 101 0.14 8.90 10.52
N SER A 102 1.18 8.13 10.24
CA SER A 102 1.61 7.01 11.06
C SER A 102 2.40 7.44 12.30
N CYS A 103 2.90 8.68 12.32
CA CYS A 103 3.79 9.20 13.36
C CYS A 103 5.02 8.31 13.64
N VAL A 104 5.40 7.47 12.68
CA VAL A 104 6.57 6.59 12.82
C VAL A 104 7.84 7.44 12.65
N PRO A 105 8.83 7.34 13.53
CA PRO A 105 10.07 8.09 13.41
C PRO A 105 10.75 7.92 12.04
N LEU A 106 11.48 8.95 11.60
CA LEU A 106 12.21 8.92 10.31
C LEU A 106 13.06 7.65 10.14
N VAL A 107 13.72 7.20 11.21
CA VAL A 107 14.41 5.90 11.23
C VAL A 107 13.41 4.84 11.61
N ASP A 108 12.87 4.16 10.62
CA ASP A 108 11.78 3.19 10.72
C ASP A 108 12.09 2.02 11.68
N ALA A 109 13.30 1.45 11.59
CA ALA A 109 13.75 0.39 12.50
C ALA A 109 13.95 0.94 13.93
N SER A 110 13.25 0.36 14.91
CA SER A 110 13.13 0.92 16.25
C SER A 110 13.82 0.13 17.37
N VAL A 111 14.11 -1.16 17.15
CA VAL A 111 14.68 -2.04 18.18
C VAL A 111 16.19 -2.03 18.10
N PRO A 112 16.90 -1.44 19.08
CA PRO A 112 18.36 -1.46 19.09
C PRO A 112 18.90 -2.85 19.38
N LEU A 113 19.99 -3.22 18.71
CA LEU A 113 20.72 -4.46 18.98
C LEU A 113 21.96 -4.16 19.81
N LYS A 114 22.25 -5.06 20.78
CA LYS A 114 23.46 -4.95 21.57
C LYS A 114 24.69 -5.10 20.66
N ASN A 115 25.62 -4.16 20.76
CA ASN A 115 26.86 -4.14 19.99
C ASN A 115 26.70 -4.07 18.46
N HIS A 116 25.59 -3.51 17.97
CA HIS A 116 25.36 -3.27 16.56
C HIS A 116 24.90 -1.84 16.31
N PHE A 117 25.38 -1.23 15.22
CA PHE A 117 25.01 0.13 14.87
C PHE A 117 23.55 0.22 14.40
N ASP A 118 23.14 -0.73 13.54
CA ASP A 118 21.80 -0.73 12.97
C ASP A 118 20.77 -1.27 13.95
N LYS A 119 19.56 -0.74 13.84
CA LYS A 119 18.37 -1.23 14.54
C LYS A 119 17.61 -2.21 13.63
N VAL A 120 16.73 -3.00 14.22
CA VAL A 120 15.80 -3.90 13.52
C VAL A 120 14.36 -3.59 13.88
N GLY A 121 13.40 -4.24 13.24
CA GLY A 121 11.99 -4.10 13.53
C GLY A 121 11.39 -2.80 12.97
N PRO A 122 11.04 -2.76 11.67
CA PRO A 122 10.41 -1.61 11.04
C PRO A 122 9.00 -1.39 11.61
N LEU A 123 8.73 -0.20 12.11
CA LEU A 123 7.43 0.19 12.66
C LEU A 123 6.42 0.54 11.57
N SER A 124 6.87 1.04 10.42
CA SER A 124 5.97 1.47 9.34
C SER A 124 5.07 0.34 8.85
N THR A 125 5.61 -0.87 8.68
CA THR A 125 4.84 -2.04 8.25
C THR A 125 3.74 -2.38 9.25
N LEU A 126 4.06 -2.40 10.55
CA LEU A 126 3.09 -2.67 11.62
C LEU A 126 2.00 -1.59 11.65
N SER A 127 2.41 -0.31 11.61
CA SER A 127 1.49 0.83 11.58
C SER A 127 0.56 0.77 10.38
N PHE A 128 1.08 0.52 9.18
CA PHE A 128 0.26 0.47 7.96
C PHE A 128 -0.78 -0.64 8.02
N VAL A 129 -0.40 -1.84 8.44
CA VAL A 129 -1.36 -2.95 8.62
C VAL A 129 -2.45 -2.56 9.63
N THR A 130 -2.08 -1.98 10.76
CA THR A 130 -3.03 -1.55 11.78
C THR A 130 -3.98 -0.46 11.25
N MET A 131 -3.43 0.61 10.67
CA MET A 131 -4.22 1.74 10.19
C MET A 131 -5.17 1.36 9.04
N VAL A 132 -4.73 0.50 8.12
CA VAL A 132 -5.60 0.06 7.03
C VAL A 132 -6.77 -0.76 7.55
N TRP A 133 -6.54 -1.65 8.51
CA TRP A 133 -7.62 -2.42 9.12
C TRP A 133 -8.58 -1.54 9.93
N MET A 134 -8.07 -0.58 10.69
CA MET A 134 -8.92 0.41 11.37
C MET A 134 -9.80 1.17 10.37
N THR A 135 -9.22 1.62 9.26
CA THR A 135 -9.98 2.34 8.22
C THR A 135 -11.01 1.45 7.54
N ILE A 136 -10.62 0.23 7.13
CA ILE A 136 -11.52 -0.70 6.43
C ILE A 136 -12.69 -1.11 7.33
N THR A 137 -12.45 -1.41 8.60
CA THR A 137 -13.51 -1.80 9.55
C THR A 137 -14.48 -0.65 9.79
N THR A 138 -13.97 0.57 10.00
CA THR A 138 -14.84 1.75 10.17
C THR A 138 -15.66 2.05 8.92
N VAL A 139 -15.06 1.97 7.73
CA VAL A 139 -15.79 2.15 6.46
C VAL A 139 -16.86 1.07 6.30
N ALA A 140 -16.54 -0.19 6.59
CA ALA A 140 -17.51 -1.29 6.52
C ALA A 140 -18.69 -1.07 7.46
N GLU A 141 -18.45 -0.64 8.70
CA GLU A 141 -19.49 -0.31 9.68
C GLU A 141 -20.41 0.82 9.15
N ILE A 142 -19.82 1.92 8.68
CA ILE A 142 -20.58 3.05 8.11
C ILE A 142 -21.43 2.62 6.90
N LEU A 143 -20.90 1.77 6.04
CA LEU A 143 -21.63 1.29 4.87
C LEU A 143 -22.77 0.35 5.27
N ALA A 144 -22.55 -0.54 6.23
CA ALA A 144 -23.59 -1.42 6.78
C ALA A 144 -24.74 -0.62 7.41
N ASP A 145 -24.42 0.42 8.19
CA ASP A 145 -25.42 1.32 8.79
C ASP A 145 -26.24 2.06 7.74
N ARG A 146 -25.67 2.29 6.57
CA ARG A 146 -26.37 2.89 5.40
C ARG A 146 -27.15 1.87 4.57
N GLY A 147 -27.21 0.60 4.99
CA GLY A 147 -27.90 -0.47 4.28
C GLY A 147 -27.19 -0.92 2.99
N VAL A 148 -25.91 -0.59 2.83
CA VAL A 148 -25.12 -1.06 1.68
C VAL A 148 -24.76 -2.53 1.91
N HIS A 149 -25.06 -3.38 0.93
CA HIS A 149 -24.66 -4.79 1.01
C HIS A 149 -23.13 -4.92 0.90
N LEU A 150 -22.53 -5.60 1.87
CA LEU A 150 -21.08 -5.83 1.93
C LEU A 150 -20.76 -7.27 1.51
N TYR A 151 -19.85 -7.39 0.55
CA TYR A 151 -19.29 -8.67 0.14
C TYR A 151 -18.02 -8.93 0.95
N ILE A 152 -18.19 -9.66 2.06
CA ILE A 152 -17.09 -9.93 3.02
C ILE A 152 -16.62 -11.36 2.83
N HIS A 153 -15.30 -11.57 2.84
CA HIS A 153 -14.72 -12.91 2.90
C HIS A 153 -15.04 -13.55 4.28
N PRO A 154 -15.89 -14.56 4.34
CA PRO A 154 -16.33 -15.12 5.63
C PRO A 154 -15.23 -15.95 6.29
N SER A 155 -15.27 -16.05 7.61
CA SER A 155 -14.48 -17.03 8.33
C SER A 155 -15.18 -18.40 8.27
N HIS A 156 -14.47 -19.44 7.85
CA HIS A 156 -14.97 -20.81 7.87
C HIS A 156 -14.90 -21.45 9.26
N ASN A 157 -14.38 -20.74 10.27
CA ASN A 157 -14.19 -21.23 11.64
C ASN A 157 -15.36 -20.85 12.57
N VAL A 158 -16.45 -20.31 12.03
CA VAL A 158 -17.65 -19.97 12.83
C VAL A 158 -18.48 -21.23 13.05
N PRO A 159 -18.65 -21.72 14.30
CA PRO A 159 -19.42 -22.92 14.57
C PRO A 159 -20.87 -22.77 14.10
N GLY A 160 -21.39 -23.76 13.37
CA GLY A 160 -22.76 -23.78 12.87
C GLY A 160 -23.04 -22.93 11.64
N ASP A 161 -22.06 -22.23 11.10
CA ASP A 161 -22.23 -21.47 9.84
C ASP A 161 -22.15 -22.41 8.63
N THR A 162 -23.30 -22.74 8.06
CA THR A 162 -23.42 -23.59 6.86
C THR A 162 -23.39 -22.78 5.56
N THR A 163 -23.40 -21.44 5.62
CA THR A 163 -23.53 -20.54 4.46
C THR A 163 -22.22 -19.85 4.07
N ALA A 164 -21.11 -20.13 4.75
CA ALA A 164 -19.83 -19.48 4.50
C ALA A 164 -19.34 -19.65 3.06
N HIS A 165 -19.52 -20.82 2.44
CA HIS A 165 -19.12 -21.06 1.06
C HIS A 165 -19.94 -20.21 0.08
N GLU A 166 -21.26 -20.14 0.23
CA GLU A 166 -22.13 -19.34 -0.64
C GLU A 166 -21.77 -17.85 -0.59
N ARG A 167 -21.50 -17.33 0.63
CA ARG A 167 -21.08 -15.94 0.80
C ARG A 167 -19.69 -15.68 0.22
N LEU A 168 -18.78 -16.64 0.30
CA LEU A 168 -17.45 -16.54 -0.33
C LEU A 168 -17.59 -16.49 -1.85
N ASP A 169 -18.37 -17.38 -2.44
CA ASP A 169 -18.59 -17.41 -3.89
C ASP A 169 -19.21 -16.09 -4.40
N ALA A 170 -20.17 -15.55 -3.66
CA ALA A 170 -20.77 -14.26 -3.96
C ALA A 170 -19.74 -13.11 -3.88
N ALA A 171 -18.86 -13.13 -2.89
CA ALA A 171 -17.79 -12.13 -2.75
C ALA A 171 -16.75 -12.22 -3.87
N ILE A 172 -16.37 -13.43 -4.27
CA ILE A 172 -15.45 -13.67 -5.40
C ILE A 172 -16.07 -13.18 -6.72
N ALA A 173 -17.34 -13.54 -6.98
CA ALA A 173 -18.05 -13.11 -8.20
C ALA A 173 -18.13 -11.58 -8.30
N GLU A 174 -18.43 -10.88 -7.18
CA GLU A 174 -18.47 -9.42 -7.15
C GLU A 174 -17.09 -8.80 -7.34
N TYR A 175 -16.05 -9.39 -6.73
CA TYR A 175 -14.67 -8.96 -6.96
C TYR A 175 -14.29 -9.08 -8.44
N GLN A 176 -14.55 -10.22 -9.08
CA GLN A 176 -14.26 -10.44 -10.50
C GLN A 176 -15.00 -9.45 -11.41
N ARG A 177 -16.23 -9.09 -11.04
CA ARG A 177 -17.03 -8.10 -11.78
C ARG A 177 -16.46 -6.69 -11.69
N LYS A 178 -15.79 -6.35 -10.57
CA LYS A 178 -15.29 -5.00 -10.29
C LYS A 178 -13.81 -4.80 -10.61
N VAL A 179 -13.06 -5.87 -10.78
CA VAL A 179 -11.64 -5.77 -11.07
C VAL A 179 -11.41 -5.03 -12.40
N LYS A 180 -10.63 -3.96 -12.37
CA LYS A 180 -10.36 -3.08 -13.51
C LYS A 180 -8.93 -3.30 -14.05
N CYS A 181 -8.59 -4.56 -14.35
CA CYS A 181 -7.37 -4.89 -15.08
C CYS A 181 -7.68 -5.03 -16.56
N LEU A 182 -6.81 -4.45 -17.40
CA LEU A 182 -6.84 -4.57 -18.85
C LEU A 182 -6.09 -5.82 -19.30
#